data_bb0cf6c4f5bc54685815f790eb35deae
#
_entry.id   bb0cf6c4f5bc54685815f790eb35deae
#
_cell.length_a   1.000
_cell.length_b   1.000
_cell.length_c   1.000
_cell.angle_alpha   90.00
_cell.angle_beta   90.00
_cell.angle_gamma   90.00
#
_symmetry.space_group_name_H-M   'P 1'
#
loop_
_entity.id
_entity.type
_entity.pdbx_description
1 polymer ?
#
loop_
_entity_poly.entity_id
_entity_poly.type
_entity_poly.pdbx_seq_one_letter_code
_entity_poly.pdbx_strand_id
1 'polypeptide(L)'
;LRDNPEALSMLLVPTATGAQIPLKELADIEYARGAQMIQSENTFLVGYVIFDKKQGKAEVDVVKEATKVIEGKIQNGELKLTKGVSYKFAGNYEQQERATARLMIVVPLALLIVLLVLYFQFKTLTASLIHFSGVFVAFAGGFILLWLYGQDWFMNFSLAGVNMRDLFQMHTINLSVAVWVGFIALFGVATDDGVLMGTYIHHVFLEKDPQTRHAIREAVVTAGLKRVRPAAMTTATTLIALLPVLTSTGKGADIMVPMAIPTFGGMLIQSMTMFVVPVFQCWWREGLLKKEEKARNAAENSSPGK
;
A
#
# COMPACT_ATOMS: atom_id res chain seq x y z
N LEU A 1 40.77 -23.90 -32.21
CA LEU A 1 42.03 -24.22 -31.47
C LEU A 1 41.78 -24.49 -29.98
N ARG A 2 40.65 -24.08 -29.39
CA ARG A 2 40.35 -24.31 -27.95
C ARG A 2 39.45 -25.53 -27.68
N ASP A 3 38.99 -26.20 -28.74
CA ASP A 3 37.98 -27.26 -28.64
C ASP A 3 38.60 -28.65 -28.39
N ASN A 4 39.91 -28.76 -28.61
CA ASN A 4 40.63 -30.03 -28.39
C ASN A 4 41.97 -29.80 -27.65
N PRO A 5 42.10 -30.20 -26.37
CA PRO A 5 43.33 -30.04 -25.60
C PRO A 5 44.49 -30.87 -26.15
N GLU A 6 44.21 -31.99 -26.81
CA GLU A 6 45.26 -32.84 -27.44
C GLU A 6 45.93 -32.07 -28.58
N ALA A 7 45.17 -31.35 -29.41
CA ALA A 7 45.69 -30.48 -30.46
C ALA A 7 46.51 -29.30 -29.92
N LEU A 8 46.10 -28.72 -28.76
CA LEU A 8 46.84 -27.68 -28.05
C LEU A 8 48.17 -28.21 -27.49
N SER A 9 48.18 -29.43 -26.98
CA SER A 9 49.39 -30.04 -26.39
C SER A 9 50.51 -30.31 -27.42
N MET A 10 50.12 -30.50 -28.70
CA MET A 10 51.03 -30.73 -29.81
C MET A 10 51.53 -29.45 -30.49
N LEU A 11 51.02 -28.26 -30.11
CA LEU A 11 51.55 -27.01 -30.66
C LEU A 11 53.04 -26.86 -30.39
N LEU A 12 53.78 -26.54 -31.45
CA LEU A 12 55.22 -26.38 -31.38
C LEU A 12 55.56 -24.93 -30.99
N VAL A 13 56.31 -24.76 -29.95
CA VAL A 13 56.81 -23.47 -29.46
C VAL A 13 58.29 -23.34 -29.87
N PRO A 14 58.64 -22.29 -30.65
CA PRO A 14 60.05 -22.10 -31.06
C PRO A 14 60.90 -21.59 -29.88
N THR A 15 62.04 -22.22 -29.70
CA THR A 15 63.07 -21.75 -28.71
C THR A 15 64.00 -20.70 -29.32
N ALA A 16 64.75 -19.99 -28.52
CA ALA A 16 65.75 -19.01 -28.96
C ALA A 16 66.86 -19.61 -29.82
N THR A 17 67.07 -20.93 -29.75
CA THR A 17 68.05 -21.68 -30.52
C THR A 17 67.46 -22.25 -31.81
N GLY A 18 66.19 -22.00 -32.14
CA GLY A 18 65.54 -22.51 -33.33
C GLY A 18 64.94 -23.90 -33.25
N ALA A 19 65.08 -24.60 -32.14
CA ALA A 19 64.42 -25.88 -31.88
C ALA A 19 62.93 -25.68 -31.59
N GLN A 20 62.10 -26.58 -32.06
CA GLN A 20 60.65 -26.55 -31.82
C GLN A 20 60.31 -27.62 -30.72
N ILE A 21 59.68 -27.16 -29.65
CA ILE A 21 59.31 -28.00 -28.49
C ILE A 21 57.78 -28.05 -28.42
N PRO A 22 57.13 -29.23 -28.28
CA PRO A 22 55.68 -29.34 -28.04
C PRO A 22 55.30 -28.67 -26.74
N LEU A 23 54.14 -27.97 -26.75
CA LEU A 23 53.62 -27.21 -25.59
C LEU A 23 53.43 -28.11 -24.35
N LYS A 24 53.14 -29.38 -24.49
CA LYS A 24 53.02 -30.39 -23.41
C LYS A 24 54.31 -30.56 -22.59
N GLU A 25 55.48 -30.26 -23.18
CA GLU A 25 56.77 -30.33 -22.50
C GLU A 25 57.07 -29.04 -21.66
N LEU A 26 56.32 -27.99 -21.94
CA LEU A 26 56.51 -26.65 -21.34
C LEU A 26 55.42 -26.29 -20.35
N ALA A 27 54.21 -26.88 -20.47
CA ALA A 27 53.07 -26.51 -19.65
C ALA A 27 52.09 -27.67 -19.49
N ASP A 28 51.48 -27.81 -18.34
CA ASP A 28 50.37 -28.68 -18.07
C ASP A 28 49.07 -28.04 -18.57
N ILE A 29 48.32 -28.75 -19.37
CA ILE A 29 47.07 -28.27 -19.95
C ILE A 29 45.92 -28.95 -19.23
N GLU A 30 45.18 -28.15 -18.44
CA GLU A 30 44.05 -28.63 -17.65
C GLU A 30 42.75 -27.94 -18.08
N TYR A 31 41.63 -28.68 -18.03
CA TYR A 31 40.33 -28.07 -18.16
C TYR A 31 39.93 -27.39 -16.86
N ALA A 32 39.86 -26.07 -16.88
CA ALA A 32 39.32 -25.27 -15.79
C ALA A 32 37.95 -24.71 -16.16
N ARG A 33 36.99 -24.81 -15.25
CA ARG A 33 35.71 -24.14 -15.43
C ARG A 33 35.91 -22.65 -15.11
N GLY A 34 35.88 -21.81 -16.12
CA GLY A 34 35.89 -20.34 -15.97
C GLY A 34 34.48 -19.76 -16.00
N ALA A 35 34.37 -18.48 -15.71
CA ALA A 35 33.11 -17.76 -15.85
C ALA A 35 32.70 -17.73 -17.34
N GLN A 36 31.52 -18.23 -17.64
CA GLN A 36 30.96 -18.26 -19.00
C GLN A 36 30.69 -16.85 -19.54
N MET A 37 30.32 -15.93 -18.66
CA MET A 37 30.08 -14.53 -18.96
C MET A 37 30.66 -13.66 -17.84
N ILE A 38 31.41 -12.64 -18.21
CA ILE A 38 31.91 -11.62 -17.30
C ILE A 38 30.97 -10.44 -17.40
N GLN A 39 30.28 -10.13 -16.30
CA GLN A 39 29.35 -9.00 -16.23
C GLN A 39 29.95 -7.87 -15.39
N SER A 40 29.63 -6.64 -15.76
CA SER A 40 30.01 -5.45 -15.00
C SER A 40 28.84 -4.51 -14.85
N GLU A 41 28.65 -3.96 -13.67
CA GLU A 41 27.71 -2.88 -13.38
C GLU A 41 28.44 -1.71 -12.76
N ASN A 42 28.17 -0.50 -13.22
CA ASN A 42 28.81 0.73 -12.75
C ASN A 42 30.35 0.62 -12.68
N THR A 43 30.96 0.02 -13.70
CA THR A 43 32.41 -0.22 -13.82
C THR A 43 33.01 -1.30 -12.91
N PHE A 44 32.22 -1.91 -12.03
CA PHE A 44 32.64 -3.02 -11.17
C PHE A 44 32.26 -4.37 -11.79
N LEU A 45 33.14 -5.35 -11.65
CA LEU A 45 32.82 -6.73 -12.00
C LEU A 45 31.80 -7.28 -11.00
N VAL A 46 30.75 -7.93 -11.51
CA VAL A 46 29.66 -8.46 -10.69
C VAL A 46 29.45 -9.95 -10.92
N GLY A 47 29.19 -10.66 -9.83
CA GLY A 47 28.71 -12.04 -9.82
C GLY A 47 27.34 -12.10 -9.17
N TYR A 48 26.36 -12.72 -9.83
CA TYR A 48 25.00 -12.84 -9.31
C TYR A 48 24.78 -14.17 -8.61
N VAL A 49 24.28 -14.10 -7.38
CA VAL A 49 23.69 -15.24 -6.66
C VAL A 49 22.19 -15.03 -6.66
N ILE A 50 21.48 -15.80 -7.48
CA ILE A 50 20.04 -15.70 -7.63
C ILE A 50 19.36 -16.64 -6.66
N PHE A 51 18.41 -16.15 -5.89
CA PHE A 51 17.56 -16.94 -4.99
C PHE A 51 16.14 -16.35 -4.99
N ASP A 52 15.16 -17.17 -4.60
CA ASP A 52 13.76 -16.77 -4.51
C ASP A 52 13.20 -17.07 -3.13
N LYS A 53 12.12 -16.39 -2.79
CA LYS A 53 11.41 -16.57 -1.51
C LYS A 53 10.59 -17.86 -1.52
N LYS A 54 10.46 -18.50 -0.38
CA LYS A 54 9.45 -19.57 -0.18
C LYS A 54 8.06 -18.95 -0.11
N GLN A 55 7.05 -19.71 -0.51
CA GLN A 55 5.65 -19.31 -0.37
C GLN A 55 5.35 -18.89 1.08
N GLY A 56 4.60 -17.80 1.25
CA GLY A 56 4.22 -17.26 2.56
C GLY A 56 5.25 -16.34 3.23
N LYS A 57 6.45 -16.15 2.67
CA LYS A 57 7.43 -15.16 3.19
C LYS A 57 7.47 -13.90 2.33
N ALA A 58 7.64 -12.73 2.97
CA ALA A 58 7.86 -11.47 2.26
C ALA A 58 9.31 -11.39 1.76
N GLU A 59 9.53 -10.85 0.56
CA GLU A 59 10.88 -10.65 0.01
C GLU A 59 11.76 -9.81 0.93
N VAL A 60 11.19 -8.76 1.51
CA VAL A 60 11.89 -7.86 2.45
C VAL A 60 12.38 -8.60 3.69
N ASP A 61 11.57 -9.52 4.23
CA ASP A 61 11.94 -10.26 5.44
C ASP A 61 13.03 -11.29 5.13
N VAL A 62 12.93 -11.96 3.97
CA VAL A 62 13.96 -12.90 3.52
C VAL A 62 15.31 -12.20 3.32
N VAL A 63 15.29 -11.01 2.69
CA VAL A 63 16.53 -10.22 2.52
C VAL A 63 17.08 -9.74 3.85
N LYS A 64 16.24 -9.28 4.79
CA LYS A 64 16.69 -8.89 6.13
C LYS A 64 17.28 -10.07 6.92
N GLU A 65 16.64 -11.26 6.84
CA GLU A 65 17.20 -12.47 7.44
C GLU A 65 18.54 -12.85 6.81
N ALA A 66 18.63 -12.83 5.47
CA ALA A 66 19.86 -13.12 4.74
C ALA A 66 20.98 -12.13 5.08
N THR A 67 20.66 -10.84 5.18
CA THR A 67 21.63 -9.81 5.60
C THR A 67 22.19 -10.11 6.99
N LYS A 68 21.32 -10.39 7.96
CA LYS A 68 21.75 -10.74 9.33
C LYS A 68 22.65 -11.98 9.37
N VAL A 69 22.31 -13.01 8.57
CA VAL A 69 23.13 -14.24 8.51
C VAL A 69 24.48 -13.97 7.88
N ILE A 70 24.53 -13.21 6.79
CA ILE A 70 25.79 -12.86 6.11
C ILE A 70 26.67 -11.99 7.03
N GLU A 71 26.10 -10.95 7.63
CA GLU A 71 26.84 -10.09 8.57
C GLU A 71 27.34 -10.87 9.78
N GLY A 72 26.53 -11.77 10.35
CA GLY A 72 26.95 -12.64 11.44
C GLY A 72 28.10 -13.54 11.05
N LYS A 73 28.10 -14.13 9.86
CA LYS A 73 29.19 -14.96 9.34
C LYS A 73 30.47 -14.17 9.06
N ILE A 74 30.32 -12.92 8.62
CA ILE A 74 31.48 -12.02 8.44
C ILE A 74 32.07 -11.66 9.79
N GLN A 75 31.26 -11.33 10.79
CA GLN A 75 31.73 -11.00 12.15
C GLN A 75 32.41 -12.18 12.86
N ASN A 76 31.86 -13.39 12.68
CA ASN A 76 32.43 -14.62 13.26
C ASN A 76 33.67 -15.13 12.49
N GLY A 77 34.04 -14.49 11.37
CA GLY A 77 35.20 -14.89 10.57
C GLY A 77 34.98 -16.15 9.70
N GLU A 78 33.75 -16.71 9.67
CA GLU A 78 33.40 -17.84 8.80
C GLU A 78 33.39 -17.43 7.33
N LEU A 79 32.94 -16.20 7.03
CA LEU A 79 32.93 -15.63 5.68
C LEU A 79 33.97 -14.48 5.61
N LYS A 80 35.08 -14.73 4.91
CA LYS A 80 36.09 -13.71 4.66
C LYS A 80 35.89 -13.11 3.29
N LEU A 81 35.45 -11.85 3.25
CA LEU A 81 35.42 -11.09 2.02
C LEU A 81 36.85 -10.65 1.65
N THR A 82 37.26 -10.95 0.40
CA THR A 82 38.55 -10.49 -0.14
C THR A 82 38.52 -8.96 -0.24
N LYS A 83 39.68 -8.30 -0.06
CA LYS A 83 39.77 -6.83 -0.21
C LYS A 83 39.26 -6.39 -1.56
N GLY A 84 38.31 -5.44 -1.56
CA GLY A 84 37.66 -4.92 -2.79
C GLY A 84 36.38 -5.64 -3.22
N VAL A 85 35.98 -6.71 -2.51
CA VAL A 85 34.71 -7.38 -2.74
C VAL A 85 33.66 -6.86 -1.74
N SER A 86 32.52 -6.42 -2.26
CA SER A 86 31.33 -6.05 -1.49
C SER A 86 30.13 -6.82 -2.00
N TYR A 87 29.11 -6.99 -1.18
CA TYR A 87 27.84 -7.59 -1.59
C TYR A 87 26.70 -6.59 -1.47
N LYS A 88 25.73 -6.73 -2.34
CA LYS A 88 24.51 -5.91 -2.33
C LYS A 88 23.33 -6.78 -2.76
N PHE A 89 22.21 -6.65 -2.05
CA PHE A 89 20.95 -7.21 -2.53
C PHE A 89 20.33 -6.29 -3.57
N ALA A 90 20.00 -6.83 -4.73
CA ALA A 90 19.43 -6.11 -5.86
C ALA A 90 18.13 -6.79 -6.32
N GLY A 91 17.41 -6.14 -7.24
CA GLY A 91 16.15 -6.61 -7.79
C GLY A 91 14.94 -5.94 -7.17
N ASN A 92 13.81 -6.67 -7.06
CA ASN A 92 12.53 -6.12 -6.57
C ASN A 92 12.64 -5.54 -5.15
N TYR A 93 13.49 -6.12 -4.31
CA TYR A 93 13.74 -5.63 -2.95
C TYR A 93 14.20 -4.18 -2.93
N GLU A 94 15.20 -3.80 -3.75
CA GLU A 94 15.72 -2.44 -3.79
C GLU A 94 14.66 -1.43 -4.27
N GLN A 95 13.86 -1.82 -5.27
CA GLN A 95 12.76 -0.99 -5.75
C GLN A 95 11.68 -0.83 -4.67
N GLN A 96 11.36 -1.89 -3.94
CA GLN A 96 10.38 -1.87 -2.87
C GLN A 96 10.84 -1.01 -1.70
N GLU A 97 12.11 -1.07 -1.30
CA GLU A 97 12.68 -0.24 -0.24
C GLU A 97 12.65 1.25 -0.62
N ARG A 98 13.10 1.60 -1.83
CA ARG A 98 13.03 2.98 -2.35
C ARG A 98 11.59 3.51 -2.43
N ALA A 99 10.66 2.68 -2.85
CA ALA A 99 9.26 3.06 -2.94
C ALA A 99 8.64 3.22 -1.56
N THR A 100 8.96 2.35 -0.59
CA THR A 100 8.51 2.49 0.81
C THR A 100 9.02 3.79 1.44
N ALA A 101 10.28 4.14 1.23
CA ALA A 101 10.84 5.40 1.72
C ALA A 101 10.10 6.63 1.13
N ARG A 102 9.73 6.59 -0.15
CA ARG A 102 8.93 7.65 -0.79
C ARG A 102 7.50 7.69 -0.24
N LEU A 103 6.88 6.55 0.00
CA LEU A 103 5.51 6.45 0.51
C LEU A 103 5.40 7.03 1.94
N MET A 104 6.44 6.91 2.76
CA MET A 104 6.47 7.56 4.09
C MET A 104 6.27 9.09 4.02
N ILE A 105 6.63 9.72 2.92
CA ILE A 105 6.43 11.15 2.69
C ILE A 105 5.11 11.41 1.95
N VAL A 106 4.81 10.61 0.93
CA VAL A 106 3.66 10.82 0.03
C VAL A 106 2.33 10.59 0.77
N VAL A 107 2.24 9.57 1.65
CA VAL A 107 1.00 9.27 2.37
C VAL A 107 0.59 10.41 3.32
N PRO A 108 1.46 10.92 4.23
CA PRO A 108 1.11 12.07 5.04
C PRO A 108 0.82 13.33 4.22
N LEU A 109 1.55 13.55 3.13
CA LEU A 109 1.31 14.68 2.23
C LEU A 109 -0.07 14.58 1.56
N ALA A 110 -0.45 13.40 1.09
CA ALA A 110 -1.79 13.16 0.52
C ALA A 110 -2.90 13.43 1.54
N LEU A 111 -2.75 12.91 2.77
CA LEU A 111 -3.69 13.16 3.86
C LEU A 111 -3.80 14.66 4.22
N LEU A 112 -2.67 15.36 4.22
CA LEU A 112 -2.64 16.80 4.45
C LEU A 112 -3.36 17.57 3.33
N ILE A 113 -3.15 17.21 2.07
CA ILE A 113 -3.83 17.81 0.92
C ILE A 113 -5.34 17.56 1.02
N VAL A 114 -5.77 16.34 1.34
CA VAL A 114 -7.18 16.01 1.57
C VAL A 114 -7.77 16.87 2.68
N LEU A 115 -7.09 17.01 3.82
CA LEU A 115 -7.53 17.86 4.92
C LEU A 115 -7.62 19.33 4.52
N LEU A 116 -6.66 19.84 3.74
CA LEU A 116 -6.67 21.18 3.19
C LEU A 116 -7.88 21.42 2.27
N VAL A 117 -8.15 20.52 1.35
CA VAL A 117 -9.32 20.60 0.45
C VAL A 117 -10.61 20.62 1.26
N LEU A 118 -10.73 19.75 2.27
CA LEU A 118 -11.88 19.76 3.20
C LEU A 118 -12.01 21.08 3.96
N TYR A 119 -10.89 21.66 4.39
CA TYR A 119 -10.89 22.95 5.09
C TYR A 119 -11.37 24.08 4.17
N PHE A 120 -10.92 24.13 2.93
CA PHE A 120 -11.41 25.13 1.96
C PHE A 120 -12.90 24.97 1.65
N GLN A 121 -13.40 23.72 1.63
CA GLN A 121 -14.81 23.43 1.40
C GLN A 121 -15.70 23.89 2.57
N PHE A 122 -15.34 23.53 3.80
CA PHE A 122 -16.20 23.77 4.97
C PHE A 122 -15.87 25.05 5.74
N LYS A 123 -14.73 25.69 5.48
CA LYS A 123 -14.22 26.91 6.13
C LYS A 123 -14.17 26.85 7.67
N THR A 124 -14.35 25.67 8.24
CA THR A 124 -14.26 25.42 9.69
C THR A 124 -13.46 24.16 9.95
N LEU A 125 -12.47 24.22 10.83
CA LEU A 125 -11.60 23.10 11.14
C LEU A 125 -12.39 21.92 11.74
N THR A 126 -13.40 22.22 12.59
CA THR A 126 -14.21 21.18 13.22
C THR A 126 -15.02 20.36 12.20
N ALA A 127 -15.68 21.03 11.24
CA ALA A 127 -16.41 20.34 10.21
C ALA A 127 -15.45 19.51 9.31
N SER A 128 -14.30 20.10 8.95
CA SER A 128 -13.29 19.38 8.14
C SER A 128 -12.78 18.13 8.86
N LEU A 129 -12.53 18.18 10.16
CA LEU A 129 -12.10 17.01 10.95
C LEU A 129 -13.20 15.96 11.07
N ILE A 130 -14.46 16.34 11.18
CA ILE A 130 -15.60 15.40 11.19
C ILE A 130 -15.62 14.59 9.88
N HIS A 131 -15.48 15.25 8.73
CA HIS A 131 -15.43 14.57 7.44
C HIS A 131 -14.15 13.78 7.24
N PHE A 132 -13.02 14.29 7.69
CA PHE A 132 -11.73 13.61 7.65
C PHE A 132 -11.71 12.33 8.49
N SER A 133 -12.54 12.24 9.55
CA SER A 133 -12.67 11.01 10.35
C SER A 133 -13.13 9.81 9.51
N GLY A 134 -13.87 10.04 8.42
CA GLY A 134 -14.27 9.00 7.47
C GLY A 134 -13.07 8.31 6.81
N VAL A 135 -11.97 9.02 6.59
CA VAL A 135 -10.72 8.46 6.05
C VAL A 135 -10.14 7.40 7.01
N PHE A 136 -10.15 7.65 8.31
CA PHE A 136 -9.68 6.68 9.30
C PHE A 136 -10.57 5.43 9.36
N VAL A 137 -11.88 5.59 9.22
CA VAL A 137 -12.82 4.47 9.17
C VAL A 137 -12.57 3.63 7.91
N ALA A 138 -12.40 4.27 6.75
CA ALA A 138 -12.06 3.58 5.51
C ALA A 138 -10.70 2.87 5.61
N PHE A 139 -9.70 3.52 6.20
CA PHE A 139 -8.37 2.95 6.44
C PHE A 139 -8.44 1.69 7.30
N ALA A 140 -9.19 1.74 8.40
CA ALA A 140 -9.43 0.58 9.24
C ALA A 140 -10.10 -0.56 8.46
N GLY A 141 -11.08 -0.25 7.60
CA GLY A 141 -11.74 -1.20 6.71
C GLY A 141 -10.79 -1.91 5.76
N GLY A 142 -9.87 -1.16 5.16
CA GLY A 142 -8.83 -1.72 4.30
C GLY A 142 -7.91 -2.70 5.04
N PHE A 143 -7.48 -2.37 6.25
CA PHE A 143 -6.66 -3.27 7.08
C PHE A 143 -7.43 -4.49 7.56
N ILE A 144 -8.70 -4.34 7.94
CA ILE A 144 -9.55 -5.46 8.34
C ILE A 144 -9.66 -6.46 7.19
N LEU A 145 -9.90 -6.02 5.97
CA LEU A 145 -9.99 -6.93 4.84
C LEU A 145 -8.64 -7.58 4.50
N LEU A 146 -7.52 -6.84 4.57
CA LEU A 146 -6.18 -7.41 4.41
C LEU A 146 -5.89 -8.50 5.44
N TRP A 147 -6.28 -8.28 6.70
CA TRP A 147 -6.16 -9.27 7.75
C TRP A 147 -7.04 -10.49 7.50
N LEU A 148 -8.28 -10.29 7.07
CA LEU A 148 -9.22 -11.36 6.74
C LEU A 148 -8.71 -12.24 5.58
N TYR A 149 -8.03 -11.68 4.58
CA TYR A 149 -7.43 -12.44 3.49
C TYR A 149 -6.37 -13.45 3.97
N GLY A 150 -5.71 -13.17 5.09
CA GLY A 150 -4.75 -14.07 5.73
C GLY A 150 -5.38 -15.16 6.59
N GLN A 151 -6.70 -15.11 6.86
CA GLN A 151 -7.37 -16.07 7.75
C GLN A 151 -7.88 -17.29 6.97
N ASP A 152 -7.58 -18.49 7.47
CA ASP A 152 -7.97 -19.74 6.79
C ASP A 152 -9.47 -20.03 6.80
N TRP A 153 -10.21 -19.48 7.78
CA TRP A 153 -11.64 -19.64 7.91
C TRP A 153 -12.45 -18.67 7.03
N PHE A 154 -11.82 -17.54 6.61
CA PHE A 154 -12.54 -16.50 5.86
C PHE A 154 -12.85 -16.98 4.45
N MET A 155 -14.13 -16.90 4.04
CA MET A 155 -14.69 -17.32 2.75
C MET A 155 -14.32 -18.76 2.34
N ASN A 156 -14.04 -19.64 3.28
CA ASN A 156 -13.74 -21.05 3.00
C ASN A 156 -15.04 -21.85 2.87
N PHE A 157 -15.82 -21.56 1.85
CA PHE A 157 -17.02 -22.27 1.45
C PHE A 157 -17.13 -22.37 -0.08
N SER A 158 -17.81 -23.42 -0.55
CA SER A 158 -18.03 -23.61 -1.98
C SER A 158 -19.42 -23.14 -2.38
N LEU A 159 -19.47 -22.29 -3.39
CA LEU A 159 -20.70 -21.84 -4.04
C LEU A 159 -20.69 -22.30 -5.50
N ALA A 160 -21.76 -22.99 -5.93
CA ALA A 160 -21.86 -23.53 -7.28
C ALA A 160 -20.64 -24.41 -7.71
N GLY A 161 -20.02 -25.14 -6.77
CA GLY A 161 -18.86 -26.01 -7.04
C GLY A 161 -17.51 -25.30 -7.10
N VAL A 162 -17.47 -23.98 -6.89
CA VAL A 162 -16.21 -23.20 -6.84
C VAL A 162 -15.97 -22.77 -5.40
N ASN A 163 -14.76 -23.02 -4.89
CA ASN A 163 -14.36 -22.52 -3.58
C ASN A 163 -14.11 -20.99 -3.69
N MET A 164 -14.81 -20.22 -2.85
CA MET A 164 -14.68 -18.75 -2.88
C MET A 164 -13.27 -18.30 -2.52
N ARG A 165 -12.57 -19.01 -1.63
CA ARG A 165 -11.20 -18.71 -1.27
C ARG A 165 -10.25 -18.80 -2.46
N ASP A 166 -10.42 -19.82 -3.29
CA ASP A 166 -9.61 -20.01 -4.50
C ASP A 166 -9.95 -19.00 -5.58
N LEU A 167 -11.25 -18.68 -5.73
CA LEU A 167 -11.73 -17.67 -6.69
C LEU A 167 -11.13 -16.29 -6.43
N PHE A 168 -11.08 -15.88 -5.15
CA PHE A 168 -10.51 -14.59 -4.75
C PHE A 168 -9.02 -14.67 -4.40
N GLN A 169 -8.35 -15.78 -4.68
CA GLN A 169 -6.91 -16.00 -4.43
C GLN A 169 -6.48 -15.59 -3.01
N MET A 170 -7.28 -15.99 -2.01
CA MET A 170 -7.07 -15.56 -0.63
C MET A 170 -5.82 -16.21 -0.01
N HIS A 171 -4.84 -15.40 0.27
CA HIS A 171 -3.60 -15.74 0.97
C HIS A 171 -3.12 -14.54 1.78
N THR A 172 -2.15 -14.73 2.63
CA THR A 172 -1.56 -13.65 3.40
C THR A 172 -0.91 -12.62 2.45
N ILE A 173 -1.40 -11.39 2.47
CA ILE A 173 -0.88 -10.30 1.65
C ILE A 173 0.00 -9.40 2.51
N ASN A 174 1.25 -9.27 2.10
CA ASN A 174 2.19 -8.38 2.75
C ASN A 174 1.94 -6.91 2.35
N LEU A 175 2.25 -5.98 3.26
CA LEU A 175 2.17 -4.54 3.00
C LEU A 175 3.20 -4.12 1.95
N SER A 176 2.86 -4.33 0.70
CA SER A 176 3.65 -3.93 -0.47
C SER A 176 3.33 -2.50 -0.91
N VAL A 177 4.12 -1.98 -1.84
CA VAL A 177 3.86 -0.69 -2.49
C VAL A 177 2.46 -0.65 -3.12
N ALA A 178 2.03 -1.76 -3.75
CA ALA A 178 0.71 -1.87 -4.37
C ALA A 178 -0.42 -1.68 -3.35
N VAL A 179 -0.30 -2.27 -2.15
CA VAL A 179 -1.26 -2.10 -1.04
C VAL A 179 -1.34 -0.62 -0.63
N TRP A 180 -0.20 0.07 -0.49
CA TRP A 180 -0.18 1.48 -0.13
C TRP A 180 -0.77 2.38 -1.20
N VAL A 181 -0.56 2.07 -2.49
CA VAL A 181 -1.22 2.77 -3.59
C VAL A 181 -2.74 2.58 -3.51
N GLY A 182 -3.21 1.38 -3.17
CA GLY A 182 -4.63 1.12 -2.89
C GLY A 182 -5.19 1.98 -1.76
N PHE A 183 -4.44 2.15 -0.66
CA PHE A 183 -4.84 3.06 0.42
C PHE A 183 -4.89 4.53 -0.01
N ILE A 184 -3.93 5.00 -0.80
CA ILE A 184 -3.94 6.39 -1.30
C ILE A 184 -5.17 6.63 -2.18
N ALA A 185 -5.50 5.68 -3.07
CA ALA A 185 -6.72 5.74 -3.88
C ALA A 185 -7.98 5.75 -3.00
N LEU A 186 -8.00 4.90 -1.96
CA LEU A 186 -9.09 4.82 -1.00
C LEU A 186 -9.32 6.16 -0.28
N PHE A 187 -8.27 6.89 0.11
CA PHE A 187 -8.40 8.18 0.80
C PHE A 187 -9.17 9.21 -0.03
N GLY A 188 -8.94 9.24 -1.35
CA GLY A 188 -9.70 10.10 -2.26
C GLY A 188 -11.18 9.74 -2.31
N VAL A 189 -11.49 8.45 -2.51
CA VAL A 189 -12.87 7.96 -2.59
C VAL A 189 -13.58 8.09 -1.23
N ALA A 190 -12.84 7.84 -0.13
CA ALA A 190 -13.40 7.90 1.22
C ALA A 190 -13.90 9.30 1.62
N THR A 191 -13.34 10.35 1.06
CA THR A 191 -13.77 11.71 1.35
C THR A 191 -14.98 12.15 0.53
N ASP A 192 -15.20 11.55 -0.63
CA ASP A 192 -16.24 11.98 -1.57
C ASP A 192 -17.65 11.85 -0.98
N ASP A 193 -18.03 10.67 -0.52
CA ASP A 193 -19.35 10.43 0.09
C ASP A 193 -19.58 11.32 1.33
N GLY A 194 -18.55 11.48 2.16
CA GLY A 194 -18.61 12.34 3.35
C GLY A 194 -18.82 13.81 2.99
N VAL A 195 -18.09 14.32 2.00
CA VAL A 195 -18.19 15.71 1.53
C VAL A 195 -19.55 15.99 0.93
N LEU A 196 -20.04 15.12 0.06
CA LEU A 196 -21.36 15.25 -0.57
C LEU A 196 -22.48 15.30 0.47
N MET A 197 -22.43 14.41 1.47
CA MET A 197 -23.40 14.40 2.56
C MET A 197 -23.31 15.66 3.40
N GLY A 198 -22.11 16.05 3.82
CA GLY A 198 -21.88 17.20 4.69
C GLY A 198 -22.22 18.53 4.02
N THR A 199 -21.86 18.70 2.76
CA THR A 199 -22.21 19.90 1.98
C THR A 199 -23.73 20.06 1.87
N TYR A 200 -24.44 18.95 1.64
CA TYR A 200 -25.90 19.00 1.55
C TYR A 200 -26.57 19.30 2.89
N ILE A 201 -26.09 18.72 3.99
CA ILE A 201 -26.56 19.05 5.33
C ILE A 201 -26.31 20.54 5.63
N HIS A 202 -25.12 21.04 5.29
CA HIS A 202 -24.78 22.47 5.47
C HIS A 202 -25.71 23.38 4.67
N HIS A 203 -26.03 23.02 3.42
CA HIS A 203 -26.99 23.75 2.59
C HIS A 203 -28.39 23.79 3.23
N VAL A 204 -28.87 22.63 3.71
CA VAL A 204 -30.17 22.55 4.40
C VAL A 204 -30.20 23.39 5.67
N PHE A 205 -29.08 23.46 6.40
CA PHE A 205 -28.97 24.33 7.58
C PHE A 205 -28.98 25.82 7.22
N LEU A 206 -28.38 26.21 6.11
CA LEU A 206 -28.46 27.58 5.61
C LEU A 206 -29.86 27.99 5.15
N GLU A 207 -30.58 27.04 4.53
CA GLU A 207 -31.93 27.28 3.99
C GLU A 207 -32.98 27.31 5.09
N LYS A 208 -32.93 26.39 6.06
CA LYS A 208 -33.95 26.21 7.10
C LYS A 208 -33.66 26.96 8.42
N ASP A 209 -32.41 27.40 8.64
CA ASP A 209 -31.91 28.02 9.88
C ASP A 209 -32.51 27.41 11.18
N PRO A 210 -32.26 26.12 11.44
CA PRO A 210 -32.93 25.41 12.54
C PRO A 210 -32.47 25.91 13.90
N GLN A 211 -33.40 26.55 14.67
CA GLN A 211 -33.17 27.14 15.97
C GLN A 211 -33.47 26.19 17.15
N THR A 212 -33.97 25.00 16.90
CA THR A 212 -34.30 24.00 17.92
C THR A 212 -33.61 22.68 17.67
N ARG A 213 -33.34 21.92 18.72
CA ARG A 213 -32.74 20.55 18.55
C ARG A 213 -33.59 19.64 17.68
N HIS A 214 -34.91 19.73 17.79
CA HIS A 214 -35.82 18.95 16.95
C HIS A 214 -35.67 19.33 15.48
N ALA A 215 -35.65 20.62 15.18
CA ALA A 215 -35.48 21.13 13.82
C ALA A 215 -34.10 20.76 13.21
N ILE A 216 -33.01 20.74 14.02
CA ILE A 216 -31.69 20.27 13.58
C ILE A 216 -31.77 18.79 13.15
N ARG A 217 -32.35 17.93 13.99
CA ARG A 217 -32.48 16.50 13.71
C ARG A 217 -33.31 16.24 12.46
N GLU A 218 -34.44 16.94 12.32
CA GLU A 218 -35.31 16.85 11.15
C GLU A 218 -34.58 17.30 9.87
N ALA A 219 -33.82 18.39 9.94
CA ALA A 219 -33.00 18.88 8.82
C ALA A 219 -31.94 17.84 8.40
N VAL A 220 -31.24 17.24 9.36
CA VAL A 220 -30.24 16.19 9.10
C VAL A 220 -30.88 14.93 8.50
N VAL A 221 -32.01 14.48 9.03
CA VAL A 221 -32.74 13.31 8.48
C VAL A 221 -33.21 13.60 7.07
N THR A 222 -33.77 14.78 6.82
CA THR A 222 -34.22 15.19 5.48
C THR A 222 -33.09 15.22 4.47
N ALA A 223 -31.93 15.76 4.89
CA ALA A 223 -30.72 15.78 4.06
C ALA A 223 -30.20 14.35 3.78
N GLY A 224 -30.14 13.53 4.84
CA GLY A 224 -29.69 12.15 4.75
C GLY A 224 -30.52 11.32 3.79
N LEU A 225 -31.85 11.35 3.92
CA LEU A 225 -32.77 10.60 3.05
C LEU A 225 -32.59 10.93 1.55
N LYS A 226 -32.25 12.17 1.21
CA LYS A 226 -32.01 12.58 -0.17
C LYS A 226 -30.65 12.13 -0.72
N ARG A 227 -29.63 12.01 0.14
CA ARG A 227 -28.24 11.73 -0.29
C ARG A 227 -27.78 10.29 -0.09
N VAL A 228 -28.33 9.56 0.89
CA VAL A 228 -27.94 8.16 1.16
C VAL A 228 -28.15 7.27 -0.09
N ARG A 229 -29.27 7.44 -0.82
CA ARG A 229 -29.54 6.62 -1.99
C ARG A 229 -28.51 6.80 -3.12
N PRO A 230 -28.20 8.02 -3.62
CA PRO A 230 -27.15 8.22 -4.62
C PRO A 230 -25.78 7.72 -4.14
N ALA A 231 -25.38 8.02 -2.91
CA ALA A 231 -24.10 7.61 -2.36
C ALA A 231 -23.99 6.06 -2.29
N ALA A 232 -25.03 5.37 -1.79
CA ALA A 232 -25.07 3.91 -1.77
C ALA A 232 -24.99 3.29 -3.17
N MET A 233 -25.60 3.92 -4.17
CA MET A 233 -25.50 3.45 -5.57
C MET A 233 -24.07 3.58 -6.10
N THR A 234 -23.40 4.71 -5.85
CA THR A 234 -22.00 4.93 -6.25
C THR A 234 -21.08 3.91 -5.61
N THR A 235 -21.18 3.73 -4.29
CA THR A 235 -20.37 2.76 -3.55
C THR A 235 -20.61 1.34 -4.04
N ALA A 236 -21.89 0.93 -4.24
CA ALA A 236 -22.23 -0.39 -4.75
C ALA A 236 -21.64 -0.62 -6.16
N THR A 237 -21.78 0.36 -7.06
CA THR A 237 -21.24 0.27 -8.42
C THR A 237 -19.72 0.12 -8.41
N THR A 238 -19.03 0.86 -7.57
CA THR A 238 -17.56 0.77 -7.46
C THR A 238 -17.11 -0.57 -6.86
N LEU A 239 -17.81 -1.06 -5.83
CA LEU A 239 -17.54 -2.38 -5.26
C LEU A 239 -17.72 -3.49 -6.29
N ILE A 240 -18.81 -3.44 -7.08
CA ILE A 240 -19.06 -4.42 -8.17
C ILE A 240 -17.97 -4.32 -9.24
N ALA A 241 -17.52 -3.11 -9.60
CA ALA A 241 -16.45 -2.91 -10.57
C ALA A 241 -15.09 -3.45 -10.11
N LEU A 242 -14.84 -3.53 -8.80
CA LEU A 242 -13.62 -4.10 -8.22
C LEU A 242 -13.63 -5.64 -8.17
N LEU A 243 -14.81 -6.30 -8.22
CA LEU A 243 -14.90 -7.78 -8.15
C LEU A 243 -14.09 -8.49 -9.24
N PRO A 244 -14.15 -8.08 -10.53
CA PRO A 244 -13.32 -8.70 -11.57
C PRO A 244 -11.81 -8.53 -11.33
N VAL A 245 -11.39 -7.43 -10.70
CA VAL A 245 -9.99 -7.19 -10.35
C VAL A 245 -9.55 -8.15 -9.24
N LEU A 246 -10.37 -8.33 -8.21
CA LEU A 246 -10.10 -9.24 -7.08
C LEU A 246 -10.05 -10.72 -7.49
N THR A 247 -10.70 -11.09 -8.58
CA THR A 247 -10.72 -12.46 -9.13
C THR A 247 -9.78 -12.66 -10.31
N SER A 248 -8.96 -11.64 -10.66
CA SER A 248 -8.06 -11.71 -11.81
C SER A 248 -6.87 -12.64 -11.54
N THR A 249 -6.52 -13.47 -12.55
CA THR A 249 -5.42 -14.46 -12.47
C THR A 249 -4.34 -14.24 -13.54
N GLY A 250 -4.43 -13.17 -14.31
CA GLY A 250 -3.52 -12.87 -15.43
C GLY A 250 -2.21 -12.19 -15.00
N LYS A 251 -1.37 -11.88 -16.00
CA LYS A 251 -0.17 -11.06 -15.79
C LYS A 251 -0.55 -9.70 -15.20
N GLY A 252 0.09 -9.33 -14.10
CA GLY A 252 -0.19 -8.10 -13.35
C GLY A 252 -1.22 -8.27 -12.22
N ALA A 253 -1.87 -9.44 -12.08
CA ALA A 253 -2.77 -9.71 -10.96
C ALA A 253 -2.04 -9.60 -9.60
N ASP A 254 -0.78 -9.96 -9.56
CA ASP A 254 0.14 -9.83 -8.43
C ASP A 254 0.32 -8.39 -7.92
N ILE A 255 0.04 -7.38 -8.74
CA ILE A 255 0.04 -5.96 -8.37
C ILE A 255 -1.39 -5.45 -8.19
N MET A 256 -2.30 -5.82 -9.11
CA MET A 256 -3.67 -5.27 -9.15
C MET A 256 -4.52 -5.78 -7.98
N VAL A 257 -4.41 -7.07 -7.64
CA VAL A 257 -5.20 -7.67 -6.54
C VAL A 257 -4.82 -7.05 -5.18
N PRO A 258 -3.52 -6.99 -4.77
CA PRO A 258 -3.15 -6.34 -3.52
C PRO A 258 -3.52 -4.85 -3.44
N MET A 259 -3.58 -4.14 -4.56
CA MET A 259 -4.04 -2.75 -4.62
C MET A 259 -5.56 -2.63 -4.44
N ALA A 260 -6.33 -3.57 -4.99
CA ALA A 260 -7.79 -3.55 -4.94
C ALA A 260 -8.34 -3.94 -3.55
N ILE A 261 -7.66 -4.81 -2.79
CA ILE A 261 -8.12 -5.31 -1.49
C ILE A 261 -8.36 -4.19 -0.49
N PRO A 262 -7.39 -3.30 -0.16
CA PRO A 262 -7.64 -2.23 0.80
C PRO A 262 -8.71 -1.26 0.31
N THR A 263 -8.78 -1.00 -1.00
CA THR A 263 -9.80 -0.13 -1.59
C THR A 263 -11.19 -0.73 -1.41
N PHE A 264 -11.36 -2.03 -1.73
CA PHE A 264 -12.62 -2.74 -1.56
C PHE A 264 -13.06 -2.79 -0.09
N GLY A 265 -12.16 -3.21 0.82
CA GLY A 265 -12.43 -3.32 2.24
C GLY A 265 -12.75 -1.97 2.89
N GLY A 266 -11.99 -0.95 2.51
CA GLY A 266 -12.22 0.40 2.98
C GLY A 266 -13.56 0.96 2.53
N MET A 267 -13.93 0.82 1.27
CA MET A 267 -15.23 1.26 0.74
C MET A 267 -16.40 0.52 1.37
N LEU A 268 -16.25 -0.78 1.64
CA LEU A 268 -17.30 -1.57 2.26
C LEU A 268 -17.62 -1.05 3.67
N ILE A 269 -16.61 -0.76 4.49
CA ILE A 269 -16.82 -0.19 5.83
C ILE A 269 -17.15 1.30 5.77
N GLN A 270 -16.61 2.04 4.80
CA GLN A 270 -16.95 3.45 4.60
C GLN A 270 -18.45 3.67 4.35
N SER A 271 -19.18 2.72 3.75
CA SER A 271 -20.63 2.84 3.60
C SER A 271 -21.34 3.13 4.94
N MET A 272 -20.74 2.73 6.08
CA MET A 272 -21.23 3.09 7.41
C MET A 272 -21.04 4.57 7.75
N THR A 273 -20.05 5.26 7.16
CA THR A 273 -19.80 6.68 7.42
C THR A 273 -20.92 7.57 6.89
N MET A 274 -21.73 7.08 5.93
CA MET A 274 -22.95 7.75 5.47
C MET A 274 -23.94 8.01 6.62
N PHE A 275 -23.88 7.21 7.69
CA PHE A 275 -24.71 7.38 8.88
C PHE A 275 -23.94 8.08 10.00
N VAL A 276 -22.66 7.82 10.12
CA VAL A 276 -21.80 8.35 11.20
C VAL A 276 -21.58 9.85 11.03
N VAL A 277 -21.27 10.31 9.81
CA VAL A 277 -21.01 11.74 9.54
C VAL A 277 -22.21 12.65 9.85
N PRO A 278 -23.46 12.34 9.40
CA PRO A 278 -24.64 13.12 9.79
C PRO A 278 -24.88 13.17 11.30
N VAL A 279 -24.64 12.05 12.01
CA VAL A 279 -24.79 12.00 13.47
C VAL A 279 -23.79 12.92 14.16
N PHE A 280 -22.53 12.92 13.75
CA PHE A 280 -21.52 13.83 14.30
C PHE A 280 -21.81 15.29 13.98
N GLN A 281 -22.28 15.60 12.78
CA GLN A 281 -22.70 16.98 12.43
C GLN A 281 -23.92 17.44 13.26
N CYS A 282 -24.91 16.55 13.45
CA CYS A 282 -26.05 16.83 14.31
C CYS A 282 -25.62 17.14 15.74
N TRP A 283 -24.78 16.27 16.33
CA TRP A 283 -24.27 16.44 17.68
C TRP A 283 -23.45 17.74 17.84
N TRP A 284 -22.60 18.05 16.85
CA TRP A 284 -21.82 19.27 16.85
C TRP A 284 -22.71 20.53 16.81
N ARG A 285 -23.72 20.54 15.93
CA ARG A 285 -24.66 21.67 15.80
C ARG A 285 -25.54 21.86 17.04
N GLU A 286 -26.03 20.76 17.63
CA GLU A 286 -26.74 20.81 18.92
C GLU A 286 -25.84 21.36 20.04
N GLY A 287 -24.55 21.04 20.02
CA GLY A 287 -23.58 21.59 20.98
C GLY A 287 -23.35 23.10 20.83
N LEU A 288 -23.33 23.60 19.59
CA LEU A 288 -23.24 25.04 19.32
C LEU A 288 -24.48 25.78 19.80
N LEU A 289 -25.68 25.29 19.49
CA LEU A 289 -26.95 25.81 19.96
C LEU A 289 -27.00 25.95 21.48
N LYS A 290 -26.56 24.89 22.19
CA LYS A 290 -26.49 24.91 23.66
C LYS A 290 -25.53 25.96 24.19
N LYS A 291 -24.45 26.29 23.51
CA LYS A 291 -23.52 27.34 23.85
C LYS A 291 -24.14 28.73 23.60
N GLU A 292 -24.83 28.88 22.46
CA GLU A 292 -25.52 30.14 22.10
C GLU A 292 -26.67 30.45 23.09
N GLU A 293 -27.49 29.47 23.48
CA GLU A 293 -28.52 29.58 24.49
C GLU A 293 -27.95 29.98 25.86
N LYS A 294 -26.85 29.35 26.29
CA LYS A 294 -26.19 29.75 27.55
C LYS A 294 -25.64 31.17 27.52
N ALA A 295 -25.04 31.58 26.40
CA ALA A 295 -24.51 32.92 26.24
C ALA A 295 -25.64 33.96 26.26
N ARG A 296 -26.78 33.67 25.63
CA ARG A 296 -27.96 34.55 25.63
C ARG A 296 -28.57 34.68 27.03
N ASN A 297 -28.75 33.60 27.73
CA ASN A 297 -29.28 33.58 29.09
C ASN A 297 -28.31 34.29 30.08
N ALA A 298 -27.00 34.19 29.90
CA ALA A 298 -26.01 34.90 30.68
C ALA A 298 -26.05 36.43 30.40
N ALA A 299 -26.27 36.84 29.16
CA ALA A 299 -26.41 38.23 28.77
C ALA A 299 -27.71 38.85 29.30
N GLU A 300 -28.83 38.11 29.29
CA GLU A 300 -30.11 38.51 29.85
C GLU A 300 -30.01 38.68 31.38
N ASN A 301 -29.34 37.76 32.08
CA ASN A 301 -29.14 37.85 33.53
C ASN A 301 -28.12 38.92 33.95
N SER A 302 -27.24 39.38 33.07
CA SER A 302 -26.25 40.43 33.33
C SER A 302 -26.74 41.85 32.99
N SER A 303 -27.94 42.00 32.41
CA SER A 303 -28.61 43.28 32.21
C SER A 303 -29.55 43.55 33.38
N PRO A 304 -29.12 44.29 34.43
CA PRO A 304 -30.02 44.68 35.52
C PRO A 304 -31.03 45.68 34.94
N GLY A 305 -32.31 45.41 35.23
CA GLY A 305 -33.47 46.10 34.71
C GLY A 305 -33.30 47.64 34.69
N LYS A 306 -33.67 48.16 33.51
CA LYS A 306 -34.10 49.55 33.42
C LYS A 306 -35.59 49.65 33.71
#